data_c8b41710414b6d059a92cb0de7fc0e2a
#
_entry.id   c8b41710414b6d059a92cb0de7fc0e2a
#
_cell.length_a   1.000
_cell.length_b   1.000
_cell.length_c   1.000
_cell.angle_alpha   90.00
_cell.angle_beta   90.00
_cell.angle_gamma   90.00
#
_symmetry.space_group_name_H-M   'P 1'
#
loop_
_entity.id
_entity.type
_entity.pdbx_description
1 polymer ?
#
loop_
_entity_poly.entity_id
_entity_poly.type
_entity_poly.pdbx_seq_one_letter_code
_entity_poly.pdbx_strand_id
1 'polypeptide(L)'
;MIPATRGGRILAAGAMVDSFGSGLFLGAATLYFVGFLHLPAAQVAGAMSAGAVCGLLSPLVAGWVADRHGALQIYVALMLLRCLTSAAFPLIHDVAGFLLLACLLAATDRPCSPLLQVIVSAVAGQAERTHTLATMRAARNVGITAGLLVAGMVLAMRVRAAFTAIFLADAVSFLVIARMVCRATQVAQPPPGAGRAGTMASPASPFRNPRFLLFTAANGVLSLHDTMLVAMLPIWVIQRTVLPHSWVPLLLAVNTVLTVLLQGYVARFARTVDGALRLVWCTALALITGCAFFALAQRSPLVLALAAATGAVLATTLAENIHAAAGWKLSDALSPPGARARYLGAFSMGLSGQRIIGPVLLVTVLLPLGGWAWGVLAPLFAISAGIVVHAGRKATERMGQLSTRTT
;
A
#
# COMPACT_ATOMS: atom_id res chain seq x y z
N MET A 1 20.22 -5.98 1.16
CA MET A 1 19.67 -5.21 0.02
C MET A 1 19.61 -3.74 0.40
N ILE A 2 20.69 -3.00 0.16
CA ILE A 2 20.78 -1.58 0.55
C ILE A 2 20.74 -0.76 -0.74
N PRO A 3 19.97 0.36 -0.86
CA PRO A 3 19.99 1.21 -2.02
C PRO A 3 21.40 1.74 -2.31
N ALA A 4 21.78 1.78 -3.59
CA ALA A 4 23.10 2.25 -4.01
C ALA A 4 23.28 3.75 -3.70
N THR A 5 22.23 4.56 -3.87
CA THR A 5 22.29 6.00 -3.64
C THR A 5 22.17 6.36 -2.15
N ARG A 6 22.91 7.39 -1.72
CA ARG A 6 22.81 7.91 -0.36
C ARG A 6 21.40 8.40 -0.02
N GLY A 7 20.74 9.10 -0.98
CA GLY A 7 19.35 9.53 -0.83
C GLY A 7 18.38 8.36 -0.64
N GLY A 8 18.53 7.29 -1.43
CA GLY A 8 17.72 6.07 -1.29
C GLY A 8 17.86 5.39 0.06
N ARG A 9 19.06 5.36 0.64
CA ARG A 9 19.30 4.83 2.00
C ARG A 9 18.60 5.68 3.08
N ILE A 10 18.65 7.00 2.95
CA ILE A 10 17.96 7.91 3.86
C ILE A 10 16.45 7.70 3.78
N LEU A 11 15.88 7.56 2.56
CA LEU A 11 14.46 7.29 2.37
C LEU A 11 14.03 5.94 2.96
N ALA A 12 14.85 4.90 2.82
CA ALA A 12 14.56 3.58 3.40
C ALA A 12 14.57 3.61 4.95
N ALA A 13 15.55 4.28 5.54
CA ALA A 13 15.60 4.48 6.99
C ALA A 13 14.42 5.33 7.49
N GLY A 14 14.05 6.40 6.77
CA GLY A 14 12.87 7.21 7.07
C GLY A 14 11.57 6.41 7.01
N ALA A 15 11.43 5.54 6.02
CA ALA A 15 10.26 4.65 5.90
C ALA A 15 10.15 3.66 7.08
N MET A 16 11.27 3.20 7.63
CA MET A 16 11.28 2.37 8.83
C MET A 16 10.81 3.14 10.06
N VAL A 17 11.29 4.38 10.25
CA VAL A 17 10.89 5.24 11.38
C VAL A 17 9.42 5.59 11.33
N ASP A 18 8.90 6.01 10.18
CA ASP A 18 7.47 6.30 9.97
C ASP A 18 6.59 5.09 10.28
N SER A 19 7.01 3.91 9.81
CA SER A 19 6.24 2.69 10.04
C SER A 19 6.35 2.17 11.46
N PHE A 20 7.45 2.43 12.15
CA PHE A 20 7.59 2.14 13.58
C PHE A 20 6.58 2.97 14.39
N GLY A 21 6.49 4.29 14.15
CA GLY A 21 5.47 5.14 14.75
C GLY A 21 4.05 4.65 14.45
N SER A 22 3.76 4.36 13.17
CA SER A 22 2.45 3.82 12.75
C SER A 22 2.13 2.48 13.43
N GLY A 23 3.13 1.62 13.67
CA GLY A 23 2.98 0.37 14.42
C GLY A 23 2.64 0.61 15.89
N LEU A 24 3.29 1.58 16.53
CA LEU A 24 2.95 2.03 17.88
C LEU A 24 1.51 2.50 17.97
N PHE A 25 1.10 3.37 17.05
CA PHE A 25 -0.27 3.89 16.98
C PHE A 25 -1.29 2.78 16.78
N LEU A 26 -1.07 1.89 15.80
CA LEU A 26 -2.00 0.81 15.48
C LEU A 26 -2.20 -0.14 16.66
N GLY A 27 -1.14 -0.45 17.39
CA GLY A 27 -1.21 -1.29 18.59
C GLY A 27 -1.96 -0.61 19.75
N ALA A 28 -1.83 0.70 19.90
CA ALA A 28 -2.38 1.44 21.01
C ALA A 28 -3.80 1.96 20.80
N ALA A 29 -4.16 2.37 19.59
CA ALA A 29 -5.38 3.15 19.33
C ALA A 29 -6.65 2.43 19.81
N THR A 30 -6.87 1.18 19.40
CA THR A 30 -8.08 0.44 19.79
C THR A 30 -8.15 0.22 21.29
N LEU A 31 -7.04 -0.14 21.94
CA LEU A 31 -6.99 -0.36 23.39
C LEU A 31 -7.21 0.94 24.17
N TYR A 32 -6.69 2.06 23.66
CA TYR A 32 -6.89 3.36 24.30
C TYR A 32 -8.35 3.78 24.24
N PHE A 33 -8.97 3.78 23.06
CA PHE A 33 -10.31 4.29 22.88
C PHE A 33 -11.39 3.35 23.42
N VAL A 34 -11.27 2.04 23.21
CA VAL A 34 -12.25 1.06 23.66
C VAL A 34 -11.96 0.59 25.09
N GLY A 35 -10.70 0.27 25.38
CA GLY A 35 -10.32 -0.33 26.66
C GLY A 35 -10.10 0.68 27.78
N PHE A 36 -9.53 1.87 27.50
CA PHE A 36 -9.18 2.86 28.51
C PHE A 36 -10.22 3.99 28.63
N LEU A 37 -10.69 4.54 27.50
CA LEU A 37 -11.73 5.57 27.48
C LEU A 37 -13.15 5.01 27.48
N HIS A 38 -13.31 3.68 27.37
CA HIS A 38 -14.61 2.98 27.35
C HIS A 38 -15.58 3.48 26.27
N LEU A 39 -15.05 3.98 25.14
CA LEU A 39 -15.89 4.36 24.01
C LEU A 39 -16.52 3.11 23.39
N PRO A 40 -17.81 3.18 22.94
CA PRO A 40 -18.46 2.04 22.31
C PRO A 40 -17.69 1.55 21.08
N ALA A 41 -17.31 0.27 21.06
CA ALA A 41 -16.49 -0.31 20.00
C ALA A 41 -17.11 -0.13 18.60
N ALA A 42 -18.45 -0.20 18.49
CA ALA A 42 -19.16 0.03 17.24
C ALA A 42 -18.98 1.47 16.72
N GLN A 43 -18.97 2.47 17.62
CA GLN A 43 -18.75 3.88 17.24
C GLN A 43 -17.30 4.14 16.84
N VAL A 44 -16.34 3.52 17.55
CA VAL A 44 -14.91 3.58 17.17
C VAL A 44 -14.69 2.95 15.79
N ALA A 45 -15.27 1.77 15.54
CA ALA A 45 -15.21 1.11 14.22
C ALA A 45 -15.89 1.95 13.13
N GLY A 46 -17.04 2.56 13.42
CA GLY A 46 -17.73 3.48 12.52
C GLY A 46 -16.88 4.70 12.16
N ALA A 47 -16.22 5.31 13.15
CA ALA A 47 -15.33 6.45 12.94
C ALA A 47 -14.10 6.08 12.10
N MET A 48 -13.50 4.90 12.31
CA MET A 48 -12.40 4.40 11.46
C MET A 48 -12.86 4.16 10.02
N SER A 49 -14.08 3.63 9.83
CA SER A 49 -14.67 3.45 8.50
C SER A 49 -14.95 4.78 7.80
N ALA A 50 -15.49 5.77 8.51
CA ALA A 50 -15.68 7.12 7.99
C ALA A 50 -14.32 7.76 7.59
N GLY A 51 -13.30 7.58 8.43
CA GLY A 51 -11.93 7.99 8.10
C GLY A 51 -11.42 7.36 6.82
N ALA A 52 -11.65 6.06 6.61
CA ALA A 52 -11.26 5.37 5.37
C ALA A 52 -11.95 5.97 4.12
N VAL A 53 -13.21 6.36 4.24
CA VAL A 53 -13.97 7.05 3.16
C VAL A 53 -13.40 8.45 2.91
N CYS A 54 -13.18 9.24 3.97
CA CYS A 54 -12.55 10.57 3.85
C CYS A 54 -11.17 10.52 3.19
N GLY A 55 -10.39 9.49 3.51
CA GLY A 55 -9.07 9.26 2.90
C GLY A 55 -9.10 8.83 1.43
N LEU A 56 -10.25 8.41 0.90
CA LEU A 56 -10.32 7.84 -0.46
C LEU A 56 -9.96 8.86 -1.55
N LEU A 57 -10.48 10.07 -1.46
CA LEU A 57 -10.27 11.13 -2.46
C LEU A 57 -9.01 11.95 -2.20
N SER A 58 -8.45 11.90 -0.99
CA SER A 58 -7.33 12.74 -0.58
C SER A 58 -6.06 12.58 -1.44
N PRO A 59 -5.68 11.40 -1.97
CA PRO A 59 -4.52 11.28 -2.85
C PRO A 59 -4.65 12.05 -4.17
N LEU A 60 -5.87 12.19 -4.67
CA LEU A 60 -6.13 12.95 -5.89
C LEU A 60 -5.97 14.46 -5.65
N VAL A 61 -6.59 14.95 -4.57
CA VAL A 61 -6.51 16.38 -4.19
C VAL A 61 -5.05 16.75 -3.91
N ALA A 62 -4.37 15.96 -3.09
CA ALA A 62 -2.96 16.18 -2.79
C ALA A 62 -2.07 16.09 -4.05
N GLY A 63 -2.37 15.17 -4.96
CA GLY A 63 -1.68 15.06 -6.25
C GLY A 63 -1.85 16.30 -7.12
N TRP A 64 -3.07 16.85 -7.17
CA TRP A 64 -3.35 18.08 -7.92
C TRP A 64 -2.62 19.30 -7.33
N VAL A 65 -2.56 19.41 -6.02
CA VAL A 65 -1.82 20.48 -5.33
C VAL A 65 -0.31 20.26 -5.52
N ALA A 66 0.17 19.02 -5.46
CA ALA A 66 1.58 18.67 -5.61
C ALA A 66 2.12 18.91 -7.03
N ASP A 67 1.29 18.75 -8.06
CA ASP A 67 1.68 19.05 -9.44
C ASP A 67 1.92 20.58 -9.65
N ARG A 68 1.33 21.43 -8.79
CA ARG A 68 1.51 22.89 -8.83
C ARG A 68 2.61 23.40 -7.91
N HIS A 69 2.69 22.85 -6.70
CA HIS A 69 3.57 23.37 -5.64
C HIS A 69 4.78 22.47 -5.36
N GLY A 70 4.83 21.28 -5.99
CA GLY A 70 5.89 20.31 -5.79
C GLY A 70 5.55 19.24 -4.75
N ALA A 71 5.88 17.97 -5.09
CA ALA A 71 5.55 16.80 -4.27
C ALA A 71 6.21 16.84 -2.89
N LEU A 72 7.43 17.34 -2.79
CA LEU A 72 8.16 17.45 -1.52
C LEU A 72 7.45 18.37 -0.53
N GLN A 73 7.05 19.58 -0.99
CA GLN A 73 6.41 20.57 -0.12
C GLN A 73 5.08 20.03 0.45
N ILE A 74 4.27 19.42 -0.42
CA ILE A 74 2.99 18.83 0.00
C ILE A 74 3.21 17.64 0.93
N TYR A 75 4.20 16.78 0.64
CA TYR A 75 4.54 15.67 1.53
C TYR A 75 4.94 16.16 2.94
N VAL A 76 5.80 17.18 3.03
CA VAL A 76 6.21 17.76 4.33
C VAL A 76 5.02 18.37 5.06
N ALA A 77 4.16 19.13 4.37
CA ALA A 77 2.95 19.70 4.97
C ALA A 77 2.01 18.60 5.54
N LEU A 78 1.85 17.50 4.81
CA LEU A 78 1.07 16.35 5.28
C LEU A 78 1.71 15.69 6.52
N MET A 79 3.03 15.55 6.55
CA MET A 79 3.74 15.02 7.72
C MET A 79 3.57 15.92 8.96
N LEU A 80 3.64 17.23 8.79
CA LEU A 80 3.39 18.17 9.88
C LEU A 80 1.94 18.08 10.39
N LEU A 81 0.97 17.95 9.48
CA LEU A 81 -0.42 17.80 9.86
C LEU A 81 -0.67 16.45 10.56
N ARG A 82 -0.05 15.36 10.10
CA ARG A 82 -0.08 14.05 10.78
C ARG A 82 0.53 14.13 12.19
N CYS A 83 1.65 14.85 12.34
CA CYS A 83 2.28 15.08 13.64
C CYS A 83 1.30 15.77 14.61
N LEU A 84 0.66 16.86 14.18
CA LEU A 84 -0.33 17.58 15.00
C LEU A 84 -1.53 16.70 15.33
N THR A 85 -2.04 15.94 14.35
CA THR A 85 -3.16 15.02 14.53
C THR A 85 -2.82 13.91 15.54
N SER A 86 -1.64 13.29 15.42
CA SER A 86 -1.22 12.23 16.34
C SER A 86 -0.98 12.75 17.75
N ALA A 87 -0.38 13.94 17.88
CA ALA A 87 -0.19 14.61 19.18
C ALA A 87 -1.52 15.03 19.85
N ALA A 88 -2.60 15.23 19.08
CA ALA A 88 -3.91 15.60 19.60
C ALA A 88 -4.71 14.40 20.14
N PHE A 89 -4.42 13.15 19.76
CA PHE A 89 -5.17 11.97 20.22
C PHE A 89 -5.28 11.84 21.76
N PRO A 90 -4.24 12.11 22.57
CA PRO A 90 -4.36 12.05 24.03
C PRO A 90 -5.34 13.05 24.65
N LEU A 91 -5.69 14.11 23.91
CA LEU A 91 -6.60 15.17 24.36
C LEU A 91 -8.09 14.82 24.08
N ILE A 92 -8.35 13.78 23.31
CA ILE A 92 -9.70 13.35 22.95
C ILE A 92 -10.30 12.48 24.04
N HIS A 93 -11.56 12.77 24.36
CA HIS A 93 -12.32 12.04 25.39
C HIS A 93 -13.70 11.57 24.89
N ASP A 94 -14.07 11.94 23.66
CA ASP A 94 -15.37 11.65 23.06
C ASP A 94 -15.24 11.05 21.64
N VAL A 95 -16.34 10.51 21.14
CA VAL A 95 -16.40 9.87 19.82
C VAL A 95 -16.30 10.90 18.69
N ALA A 96 -16.81 12.11 18.88
CA ALA A 96 -16.79 13.15 17.86
C ALA A 96 -15.37 13.64 17.58
N GLY A 97 -14.58 13.88 18.62
CA GLY A 97 -13.16 14.20 18.51
C GLY A 97 -12.37 13.04 17.89
N PHE A 98 -12.66 11.79 18.28
CA PHE A 98 -12.03 10.63 17.66
C PHE A 98 -12.35 10.53 16.17
N LEU A 99 -13.62 10.71 15.77
CA LEU A 99 -14.04 10.74 14.36
C LEU A 99 -13.29 11.80 13.57
N LEU A 100 -13.21 13.02 14.11
CA LEU A 100 -12.50 14.13 13.46
C LEU A 100 -11.02 13.78 13.21
N LEU A 101 -10.31 13.33 14.25
CA LEU A 101 -8.88 12.99 14.11
C LEU A 101 -8.66 11.75 13.24
N ALA A 102 -9.54 10.75 13.28
CA ALA A 102 -9.47 9.57 12.41
C ALA A 102 -9.64 9.96 10.92
N CYS A 103 -10.60 10.84 10.61
CA CYS A 103 -10.77 11.37 9.26
C CYS A 103 -9.57 12.19 8.81
N LEU A 104 -9.03 13.05 9.68
CA LEU A 104 -7.88 13.89 9.37
C LEU A 104 -6.61 13.06 9.16
N LEU A 105 -6.38 12.06 10.01
CA LEU A 105 -5.26 11.14 9.88
C LEU A 105 -5.34 10.34 8.57
N ALA A 106 -6.51 9.78 8.25
CA ALA A 106 -6.70 9.05 7.01
C ALA A 106 -6.55 9.93 5.75
N ALA A 107 -7.09 11.16 5.79
CA ALA A 107 -6.97 12.12 4.70
C ALA A 107 -5.54 12.59 4.46
N THR A 108 -4.70 12.61 5.49
CA THR A 108 -3.28 12.98 5.38
C THR A 108 -2.35 11.81 5.11
N ASP A 109 -2.68 10.60 5.55
CA ASP A 109 -1.90 9.38 5.36
C ASP A 109 -1.92 8.89 3.91
N ARG A 110 -3.13 8.76 3.33
CA ARG A 110 -3.32 8.14 2.01
C ARG A 110 -2.52 8.80 0.87
N PRO A 111 -2.37 10.15 0.81
CA PRO A 111 -1.58 10.82 -0.22
C PRO A 111 -0.07 10.58 -0.12
N CYS A 112 0.43 10.20 1.05
CA CYS A 112 1.87 10.07 1.27
C CYS A 112 2.51 9.02 0.36
N SER A 113 1.83 7.91 0.09
CA SER A 113 2.34 6.85 -0.77
C SER A 113 2.57 7.29 -2.22
N PRO A 114 1.60 7.87 -2.95
CA PRO A 114 1.84 8.36 -4.31
C PRO A 114 2.84 9.53 -4.38
N LEU A 115 2.83 10.46 -3.42
CA LEU A 115 3.80 11.55 -3.37
C LEU A 115 5.23 11.02 -3.17
N LEU A 116 5.38 10.03 -2.30
CA LEU A 116 6.67 9.40 -2.06
C LEU A 116 7.21 8.68 -3.30
N GLN A 117 6.34 8.11 -4.15
CA GLN A 117 6.71 7.55 -5.45
C GLN A 117 7.36 8.61 -6.37
N VAL A 118 6.80 9.83 -6.37
CA VAL A 118 7.36 10.96 -7.13
C VAL A 118 8.72 11.37 -6.56
N ILE A 119 8.81 11.53 -5.23
CA ILE A 119 10.04 11.93 -4.54
C ILE A 119 11.15 10.89 -4.74
N VAL A 120 10.85 9.60 -4.59
CA VAL A 120 11.84 8.51 -4.80
C VAL A 120 12.37 8.54 -6.23
N SER A 121 11.53 8.82 -7.21
CA SER A 121 11.98 8.94 -8.61
C SER A 121 12.96 10.09 -8.81
N ALA A 122 12.74 11.20 -8.13
CA ALA A 122 13.64 12.36 -8.19
C ALA A 122 14.96 12.11 -7.46
N VAL A 123 14.93 11.39 -6.33
CA VAL A 123 16.09 11.15 -5.46
C VAL A 123 16.96 9.99 -5.94
N ALA A 124 16.35 8.87 -6.32
CA ALA A 124 17.08 7.64 -6.68
C ALA A 124 17.31 7.51 -8.19
N GLY A 125 16.63 8.31 -9.01
CA GLY A 125 16.63 8.16 -10.46
C GLY A 125 15.83 6.94 -10.93
N GLN A 126 15.57 6.85 -12.23
CA GLN A 126 14.70 5.78 -12.79
C GLN A 126 15.30 4.38 -12.66
N ALA A 127 16.62 4.25 -12.76
CA ALA A 127 17.32 2.96 -12.69
C ALA A 127 17.22 2.32 -11.29
N GLU A 128 17.38 3.10 -10.22
CA GLU A 128 17.38 2.63 -8.84
C GLU A 128 16.01 2.75 -8.15
N ARG A 129 15.02 3.39 -8.79
CA ARG A 129 13.71 3.66 -8.23
C ARG A 129 13.03 2.39 -7.69
N THR A 130 12.93 1.35 -8.52
CA THR A 130 12.25 0.11 -8.17
C THR A 130 12.92 -0.60 -7.00
N HIS A 131 14.25 -0.62 -6.98
CA HIS A 131 15.03 -1.21 -5.90
C HIS A 131 14.88 -0.42 -4.59
N THR A 132 14.94 0.92 -4.67
CA THR A 132 14.73 1.79 -3.50
C THR A 132 13.34 1.61 -2.90
N LEU A 133 12.29 1.55 -3.73
CA LEU A 133 10.92 1.33 -3.28
C LEU A 133 10.73 -0.05 -2.63
N ALA A 134 11.35 -1.10 -3.17
CA ALA A 134 11.32 -2.43 -2.57
C ALA A 134 12.03 -2.44 -1.19
N THR A 135 13.18 -1.77 -1.07
CA THR A 135 13.90 -1.65 0.20
C THR A 135 13.09 -0.86 1.23
N MET A 136 12.43 0.24 0.80
CA MET A 136 11.53 1.00 1.68
C MET A 136 10.36 0.16 2.17
N ARG A 137 9.78 -0.69 1.31
CA ARG A 137 8.71 -1.61 1.70
C ARG A 137 9.19 -2.63 2.74
N ALA A 138 10.40 -3.19 2.57
CA ALA A 138 11.01 -4.07 3.56
C ALA A 138 11.21 -3.36 4.91
N ALA A 139 11.78 -2.17 4.87
CA ALA A 139 12.01 -1.34 6.04
C ALA A 139 10.71 -0.98 6.76
N ARG A 140 9.63 -0.70 6.01
CA ARG A 140 8.29 -0.45 6.57
C ARG A 140 7.74 -1.68 7.31
N ASN A 141 7.86 -2.86 6.74
CA ASN A 141 7.38 -4.09 7.38
C ASN A 141 8.14 -4.37 8.69
N VAL A 142 9.45 -4.18 8.71
CA VAL A 142 10.26 -4.28 9.94
C VAL A 142 9.84 -3.22 10.96
N GLY A 143 9.68 -1.96 10.51
CA GLY A 143 9.27 -0.86 11.37
C GLY A 143 7.92 -1.10 12.05
N ILE A 144 6.88 -1.44 11.25
CA ILE A 144 5.53 -1.66 11.80
C ILE A 144 5.50 -2.82 12.78
N THR A 145 6.20 -3.92 12.49
CA THR A 145 6.29 -5.08 13.39
C THR A 145 6.98 -4.71 14.70
N ALA A 146 8.12 -4.01 14.65
CA ALA A 146 8.82 -3.54 15.83
C ALA A 146 7.95 -2.57 16.65
N GLY A 147 7.24 -1.65 15.98
CA GLY A 147 6.32 -0.72 16.64
C GLY A 147 5.16 -1.43 17.35
N LEU A 148 4.55 -2.43 16.73
CA LEU A 148 3.49 -3.24 17.34
C LEU A 148 3.99 -4.00 18.58
N LEU A 149 5.19 -4.59 18.52
CA LEU A 149 5.80 -5.31 19.65
C LEU A 149 6.07 -4.36 20.83
N VAL A 150 6.65 -3.18 20.55
CA VAL A 150 6.90 -2.17 21.58
C VAL A 150 5.59 -1.64 22.15
N ALA A 151 4.58 -1.38 21.32
CA ALA A 151 3.26 -0.99 21.79
C ALA A 151 2.69 -2.04 22.77
N GLY A 152 2.75 -3.33 22.42
CA GLY A 152 2.29 -4.41 23.29
C GLY A 152 2.96 -4.43 24.66
N MET A 153 4.28 -4.23 24.70
CA MET A 153 5.04 -4.16 25.96
C MET A 153 4.65 -2.94 26.81
N VAL A 154 4.55 -1.76 26.18
CA VAL A 154 4.21 -0.50 26.87
C VAL A 154 2.76 -0.54 27.38
N LEU A 155 1.84 -1.12 26.61
CA LEU A 155 0.42 -1.24 26.97
C LEU A 155 0.17 -2.20 28.14
N ALA A 156 1.07 -3.16 28.37
CA ALA A 156 1.02 -4.03 29.56
C ALA A 156 1.09 -3.24 30.87
N MET A 157 1.66 -2.04 30.86
CA MET A 157 1.72 -1.15 32.04
C MET A 157 0.37 -0.56 32.45
N ARG A 158 -0.64 -0.53 31.55
CA ARG A 158 -2.02 -0.04 31.78
C ARG A 158 -2.12 1.37 32.38
N VAL A 159 -1.16 2.26 32.12
CA VAL A 159 -1.15 3.63 32.60
C VAL A 159 -1.42 4.63 31.46
N ARG A 160 -2.17 5.69 31.73
CA ARG A 160 -2.49 6.74 30.73
C ARG A 160 -1.25 7.37 30.10
N ALA A 161 -0.21 7.59 30.91
CA ALA A 161 1.05 8.15 30.44
C ALA A 161 1.72 7.30 29.35
N ALA A 162 1.58 5.97 29.41
CA ALA A 162 2.11 5.06 28.39
C ALA A 162 1.44 5.25 27.03
N PHE A 163 0.12 5.41 27.00
CA PHE A 163 -0.63 5.71 25.77
C PHE A 163 -0.23 7.07 25.19
N THR A 164 -0.16 8.10 26.06
CA THR A 164 0.28 9.44 25.66
C THR A 164 1.68 9.41 25.03
N ALA A 165 2.62 8.68 25.66
CA ALA A 165 3.97 8.52 25.13
C ALA A 165 3.99 7.85 23.76
N ILE A 166 3.14 6.84 23.51
CA ILE A 166 3.00 6.19 22.21
C ILE A 166 2.52 7.17 21.14
N PHE A 167 1.45 7.93 21.39
CA PHE A 167 0.95 8.91 20.44
C PHE A 167 1.95 10.04 20.15
N LEU A 168 2.67 10.51 21.15
CA LEU A 168 3.75 11.48 20.97
C LEU A 168 4.95 10.90 20.22
N ALA A 169 5.32 9.64 20.47
CA ALA A 169 6.38 8.97 19.72
C ALA A 169 6.01 8.82 18.23
N ASP A 170 4.76 8.46 17.92
CA ASP A 170 4.24 8.46 16.56
C ASP A 170 4.28 9.86 15.93
N ALA A 171 3.85 10.90 16.66
CA ALA A 171 3.92 12.29 16.21
C ALA A 171 5.36 12.71 15.86
N VAL A 172 6.33 12.37 16.72
CA VAL A 172 7.75 12.65 16.48
C VAL A 172 8.27 11.90 15.26
N SER A 173 7.81 10.66 15.01
CA SER A 173 8.21 9.89 13.83
C SER A 173 7.91 10.64 12.53
N PHE A 174 6.77 11.36 12.45
CA PHE A 174 6.41 12.18 11.28
C PHE A 174 7.35 13.38 11.07
N LEU A 175 7.84 14.00 12.14
CA LEU A 175 8.86 15.08 12.02
C LEU A 175 10.19 14.52 11.54
N VAL A 176 10.59 13.35 12.07
CA VAL A 176 11.83 12.70 11.69
C VAL A 176 11.82 12.33 10.21
N ILE A 177 10.74 11.68 9.72
CA ILE A 177 10.66 11.33 8.29
C ILE A 177 10.59 12.57 7.40
N ALA A 178 9.85 13.62 7.76
CA ALA A 178 9.80 14.87 7.00
C ALA A 178 11.22 15.44 6.81
N ARG A 179 12.00 15.50 7.91
CA ARG A 179 13.40 15.95 7.85
C ARG A 179 14.28 15.02 7.03
N MET A 180 14.11 13.72 7.15
CA MET A 180 14.87 12.72 6.38
C MET A 180 14.59 12.83 4.87
N VAL A 181 13.33 13.01 4.47
CA VAL A 181 12.95 13.20 3.07
C VAL A 181 13.54 14.50 2.52
N CYS A 182 13.49 15.62 3.28
CA CYS A 182 14.16 16.85 2.89
C CYS A 182 15.67 16.65 2.69
N ARG A 183 16.33 15.95 3.62
CA ARG A 183 17.77 15.65 3.48
C ARG A 183 18.06 14.75 2.27
N ALA A 184 17.22 13.76 2.01
CA ALA A 184 17.38 12.86 0.87
C ALA A 184 17.34 13.64 -0.46
N THR A 185 16.45 14.61 -0.58
CA THR A 185 16.34 15.47 -1.77
C THR A 185 17.51 16.45 -1.92
N GLN A 186 18.06 16.95 -0.82
CA GLN A 186 19.24 17.82 -0.84
C GLN A 186 20.52 17.07 -1.25
N VAL A 187 20.65 15.80 -0.86
CA VAL A 187 21.82 14.97 -1.17
C VAL A 187 21.72 14.33 -2.56
N ALA A 188 20.53 14.30 -3.16
CA ALA A 188 20.32 13.81 -4.50
C ALA A 188 21.04 14.74 -5.49
N GLN A 189 22.00 14.18 -6.26
CA GLN A 189 22.56 14.91 -7.39
C GLN A 189 21.48 15.05 -8.46
N PRO A 190 21.18 16.26 -8.94
CA PRO A 190 20.27 16.40 -10.07
C PRO A 190 20.85 15.61 -11.26
N PRO A 191 20.02 14.83 -11.98
CA PRO A 191 20.50 14.18 -13.19
C PRO A 191 21.06 15.25 -14.15
N PRO A 192 22.17 14.96 -14.85
CA PRO A 192 22.73 15.87 -15.83
C PRO A 192 21.64 16.24 -16.86
N GLY A 193 21.33 17.53 -16.99
CA GLY A 193 20.26 18.00 -17.88
C GLY A 193 18.88 18.20 -17.26
N ALA A 194 18.67 17.85 -16.00
CA ALA A 194 17.48 18.26 -15.25
C ALA A 194 17.63 19.74 -14.83
N GLY A 195 17.67 20.63 -15.83
CA GLY A 195 17.32 22.01 -15.59
C GLY A 195 15.97 22.04 -14.88
N ARG A 196 15.73 23.02 -14.03
CA ARG A 196 14.40 23.37 -13.51
C ARG A 196 13.47 23.64 -14.71
N ALA A 197 13.10 22.59 -15.42
CA ALA A 197 11.91 22.61 -16.23
C ALA A 197 10.81 22.79 -15.20
N GLY A 198 10.40 24.01 -14.99
CA GLY A 198 9.10 24.34 -14.48
C GLY A 198 8.15 23.65 -15.45
N THR A 199 7.87 22.38 -15.21
CA THR A 199 6.88 21.64 -15.96
C THR A 199 5.57 22.31 -15.62
N MET A 200 5.14 23.22 -16.53
CA MET A 200 3.81 23.82 -16.42
C MET A 200 2.85 22.66 -16.17
N ALA A 201 2.06 22.79 -15.10
CA ALA A 201 1.12 21.75 -14.71
C ALA A 201 0.27 21.38 -15.94
N SER A 202 0.41 20.16 -16.41
CA SER A 202 -0.36 19.70 -17.58
C SER A 202 -1.85 19.75 -17.25
N PRO A 203 -2.72 20.24 -18.15
CA PRO A 203 -4.18 20.20 -17.95
C PRO A 203 -4.74 18.78 -17.96
N ALA A 204 -3.93 17.77 -18.25
CA ALA A 204 -4.34 16.37 -18.32
C ALA A 204 -4.93 15.88 -17.00
N SER A 205 -6.20 15.50 -17.02
CA SER A 205 -6.91 14.90 -15.89
C SER A 205 -6.94 13.38 -16.02
N PRO A 206 -6.62 12.59 -14.99
CA PRO A 206 -6.74 11.15 -15.03
C PRO A 206 -8.17 10.68 -15.32
N PHE A 207 -9.18 11.42 -14.88
CA PHE A 207 -10.61 11.09 -15.11
C PHE A 207 -11.06 11.28 -16.57
N ARG A 208 -10.35 12.07 -17.36
CA ARG A 208 -10.58 12.19 -18.80
C ARG A 208 -9.81 11.17 -19.63
N ASN A 209 -9.05 10.30 -18.98
CA ASN A 209 -8.32 9.22 -19.62
C ASN A 209 -8.95 7.86 -19.29
N PRO A 210 -9.93 7.39 -20.09
CA PRO A 210 -10.66 6.15 -19.79
C PRO A 210 -9.75 4.92 -19.79
N ARG A 211 -8.64 4.94 -20.53
CA ARG A 211 -7.65 3.85 -20.53
C ARG A 211 -6.91 3.78 -19.21
N PHE A 212 -6.55 4.93 -18.64
CA PHE A 212 -5.91 4.97 -17.34
C PHE A 212 -6.88 4.56 -16.21
N LEU A 213 -8.15 4.96 -16.31
CA LEU A 213 -9.17 4.53 -15.36
C LEU A 213 -9.41 3.02 -15.42
N LEU A 214 -9.49 2.46 -16.63
CA LEU A 214 -9.64 1.02 -16.83
C LEU A 214 -8.41 0.25 -16.31
N PHE A 215 -7.19 0.75 -16.57
CA PHE A 215 -5.95 0.24 -15.98
C PHE A 215 -6.02 0.25 -14.45
N THR A 216 -6.43 1.37 -13.85
CA THR A 216 -6.52 1.55 -12.40
C THR A 216 -7.54 0.60 -11.78
N ALA A 217 -8.72 0.45 -12.40
CA ALA A 217 -9.76 -0.46 -11.95
C ALA A 217 -9.32 -1.93 -12.02
N ALA A 218 -8.75 -2.34 -13.16
CA ALA A 218 -8.24 -3.70 -13.34
C ALA A 218 -7.07 -4.01 -12.38
N ASN A 219 -6.19 -3.03 -12.14
CA ASN A 219 -5.13 -3.16 -11.16
C ASN A 219 -5.69 -3.25 -9.71
N GLY A 220 -6.80 -2.54 -9.42
CA GLY A 220 -7.54 -2.67 -8.16
C GLY A 220 -8.10 -4.09 -7.96
N VAL A 221 -8.59 -4.74 -9.02
CA VAL A 221 -9.02 -6.15 -8.96
C VAL A 221 -7.83 -7.08 -8.68
N LEU A 222 -6.70 -6.89 -9.36
CA LEU A 222 -5.50 -7.69 -9.08
C LEU A 222 -5.01 -7.51 -7.64
N SER A 223 -5.24 -6.35 -7.00
CA SER A 223 -4.86 -6.11 -5.60
C SER A 223 -5.78 -6.78 -4.57
N LEU A 224 -6.85 -7.49 -4.98
CA LEU A 224 -7.70 -8.26 -4.05
C LEU A 224 -6.94 -9.33 -3.26
N HIS A 225 -5.73 -9.71 -3.69
CA HIS A 225 -4.82 -10.57 -2.91
C HIS A 225 -4.62 -10.08 -1.47
N ASP A 226 -4.56 -8.76 -1.25
CA ASP A 226 -4.43 -8.13 0.08
C ASP A 226 -5.63 -8.53 0.97
N THR A 227 -6.85 -8.41 0.45
CA THR A 227 -8.08 -8.82 1.16
C THR A 227 -8.21 -10.34 1.26
N MET A 228 -7.75 -11.10 0.26
CA MET A 228 -7.74 -12.58 0.33
C MET A 228 -6.92 -13.07 1.52
N LEU A 229 -5.75 -12.47 1.77
CA LEU A 229 -4.87 -12.85 2.89
C LEU A 229 -5.38 -12.32 4.24
N VAL A 230 -5.76 -11.04 4.31
CA VAL A 230 -6.05 -10.39 5.58
C VAL A 230 -7.48 -10.66 6.08
N ALA A 231 -8.47 -10.68 5.20
CA ALA A 231 -9.87 -10.83 5.57
C ALA A 231 -10.44 -12.22 5.24
N MET A 232 -10.22 -12.71 4.01
CA MET A 232 -10.87 -13.94 3.57
C MET A 232 -10.18 -15.20 4.14
N LEU A 233 -8.86 -15.29 4.16
CA LEU A 233 -8.12 -16.45 4.65
C LEU A 233 -8.53 -16.87 6.09
N PRO A 234 -8.54 -15.95 7.10
CA PRO A 234 -8.96 -16.34 8.44
C PRO A 234 -10.37 -16.96 8.48
N ILE A 235 -11.32 -16.29 7.84
CA ILE A 235 -12.73 -16.72 7.82
C ILE A 235 -12.88 -18.03 7.03
N TRP A 236 -12.16 -18.17 5.90
CA TRP A 236 -12.15 -19.39 5.10
C TRP A 236 -11.62 -20.58 5.88
N VAL A 237 -10.49 -20.45 6.57
CA VAL A 237 -9.92 -21.51 7.41
C VAL A 237 -10.93 -21.95 8.48
N ILE A 238 -11.55 -20.98 9.16
CA ILE A 238 -12.50 -21.26 10.26
C ILE A 238 -13.78 -21.92 9.77
N GLN A 239 -14.34 -21.47 8.65
CA GLN A 239 -15.68 -21.87 8.21
C GLN A 239 -15.69 -22.97 7.15
N ARG A 240 -14.61 -23.16 6.42
CA ARG A 240 -14.59 -23.98 5.19
C ARG A 240 -13.52 -25.05 5.15
N THR A 241 -12.66 -25.15 6.16
CA THR A 241 -11.61 -26.17 6.22
C THR A 241 -11.66 -26.95 7.54
N VAL A 242 -10.94 -28.06 7.58
CA VAL A 242 -10.74 -28.87 8.80
C VAL A 242 -9.55 -28.38 9.64
N LEU A 243 -8.91 -27.29 9.25
CA LEU A 243 -7.71 -26.78 9.92
C LEU A 243 -8.06 -26.16 11.27
N PRO A 244 -7.30 -26.46 12.34
CA PRO A 244 -7.40 -25.73 13.61
C PRO A 244 -7.21 -24.24 13.42
N HIS A 245 -7.95 -23.41 14.15
CA HIS A 245 -7.88 -21.95 14.06
C HIS A 245 -6.50 -21.38 14.37
N SER A 246 -5.70 -22.10 15.18
CA SER A 246 -4.32 -21.75 15.53
C SER A 246 -3.35 -21.69 14.34
N TRP A 247 -3.72 -22.27 13.18
CA TRP A 247 -2.91 -22.19 11.97
C TRP A 247 -3.00 -20.82 11.26
N VAL A 248 -4.07 -20.06 11.49
CA VAL A 248 -4.26 -18.75 10.84
C VAL A 248 -3.11 -17.77 11.12
N PRO A 249 -2.71 -17.53 12.38
CA PRO A 249 -1.55 -16.68 12.65
C PRO A 249 -0.26 -17.17 12.03
N LEU A 250 -0.05 -18.50 11.97
CA LEU A 250 1.14 -19.09 11.37
C LEU A 250 1.18 -18.88 9.85
N LEU A 251 0.07 -19.06 9.17
CA LEU A 251 -0.07 -18.80 7.74
C LEU A 251 0.18 -17.31 7.41
N LEU A 252 -0.33 -16.39 8.23
CA LEU A 252 -0.07 -14.95 8.07
C LEU A 252 1.39 -14.59 8.38
N ALA A 253 2.03 -15.28 9.33
CA ALA A 253 3.47 -15.12 9.60
C ALA A 253 4.30 -15.57 8.38
N VAL A 254 3.95 -16.68 7.74
CA VAL A 254 4.58 -17.14 6.48
C VAL A 254 4.47 -16.07 5.40
N ASN A 255 3.28 -15.47 5.21
CA ASN A 255 3.10 -14.32 4.28
C ASN A 255 4.07 -13.19 4.60
N THR A 256 4.15 -12.76 5.86
CA THR A 256 5.00 -11.63 6.26
C THR A 256 6.48 -11.90 6.00
N VAL A 257 6.98 -13.06 6.43
CA VAL A 257 8.38 -13.46 6.21
C VAL A 257 8.70 -13.55 4.73
N LEU A 258 7.85 -14.21 3.95
CA LEU A 258 8.05 -14.38 2.51
C LEU A 258 8.00 -13.04 1.78
N THR A 259 7.12 -12.13 2.16
CA THR A 259 7.05 -10.76 1.61
C THR A 259 8.39 -10.03 1.81
N VAL A 260 8.96 -10.07 3.01
CA VAL A 260 10.26 -9.45 3.29
C VAL A 260 11.38 -10.05 2.44
N LEU A 261 11.38 -11.36 2.27
CA LEU A 261 12.42 -12.05 1.49
C LEU A 261 12.29 -11.80 -0.01
N LEU A 262 11.07 -11.79 -0.56
CA LEU A 262 10.85 -11.76 -2.01
C LEU A 262 10.86 -10.35 -2.61
N GLN A 263 10.44 -9.32 -1.87
CA GLN A 263 10.20 -7.99 -2.44
C GLN A 263 11.43 -7.39 -3.14
N GLY A 264 12.63 -7.57 -2.60
CA GLY A 264 13.86 -7.07 -3.22
C GLY A 264 14.30 -7.88 -4.45
N TYR A 265 14.02 -9.19 -4.44
CA TYR A 265 14.31 -10.06 -5.57
C TYR A 265 13.38 -9.78 -6.75
N VAL A 266 12.10 -9.65 -6.50
CA VAL A 266 11.08 -9.40 -7.51
C VAL A 266 11.24 -8.02 -8.15
N ALA A 267 11.60 -7.00 -7.36
CA ALA A 267 11.76 -5.63 -7.83
C ALA A 267 12.74 -5.48 -9.01
N ARG A 268 13.75 -6.34 -9.10
CA ARG A 268 14.73 -6.31 -10.19
C ARG A 268 14.13 -6.60 -11.57
N PHE A 269 13.06 -7.40 -11.63
CA PHE A 269 12.39 -7.75 -12.88
C PHE A 269 11.39 -6.67 -13.34
N ALA A 270 10.98 -5.75 -12.46
CA ALA A 270 10.11 -4.61 -12.76
C ALA A 270 10.86 -3.33 -13.18
N ARG A 271 12.16 -3.40 -13.48
CA ARG A 271 12.96 -2.22 -13.87
C ARG A 271 12.53 -1.61 -15.20
N THR A 272 12.13 -2.44 -16.17
CA THR A 272 11.64 -2.02 -17.48
C THR A 272 10.11 -2.13 -17.54
N VAL A 273 9.47 -1.42 -18.49
CA VAL A 273 8.04 -1.53 -18.74
C VAL A 273 7.69 -2.93 -19.21
N ASP A 274 8.46 -3.51 -20.13
CA ASP A 274 8.23 -4.87 -20.63
C ASP A 274 8.38 -5.91 -19.54
N GLY A 275 9.37 -5.74 -18.62
CA GLY A 275 9.50 -6.57 -17.44
C GLY A 275 8.27 -6.48 -16.55
N ALA A 276 7.76 -5.28 -16.30
CA ALA A 276 6.55 -5.06 -15.51
C ALA A 276 5.30 -5.70 -16.19
N LEU A 277 5.16 -5.61 -17.51
CA LEU A 277 4.07 -6.25 -18.26
C LEU A 277 4.10 -7.78 -18.15
N ARG A 278 5.29 -8.40 -18.22
CA ARG A 278 5.45 -9.85 -17.98
C ARG A 278 5.04 -10.22 -16.55
N LEU A 279 5.47 -9.42 -15.59
CA LEU A 279 5.14 -9.64 -14.18
C LEU A 279 3.63 -9.55 -13.90
N VAL A 280 2.84 -8.78 -14.66
CA VAL A 280 1.37 -8.78 -14.54
C VAL A 280 0.78 -10.14 -14.85
N TRP A 281 1.25 -10.83 -15.90
CA TRP A 281 0.82 -12.20 -16.19
C TRP A 281 1.26 -13.19 -15.11
N CYS A 282 2.50 -13.04 -14.58
CA CYS A 282 2.94 -13.85 -13.44
C CYS A 282 2.07 -13.62 -12.20
N THR A 283 1.62 -12.38 -11.96
CA THR A 283 0.66 -12.06 -10.89
C THR A 283 -0.64 -12.84 -11.07
N ALA A 284 -1.24 -12.76 -12.27
CA ALA A 284 -2.50 -13.47 -12.54
C ALA A 284 -2.34 -14.98 -12.36
N LEU A 285 -1.26 -15.57 -12.90
CA LEU A 285 -0.98 -17.00 -12.76
C LEU A 285 -0.84 -17.40 -11.29
N ALA A 286 -0.11 -16.62 -10.50
CA ALA A 286 0.07 -16.89 -9.08
C ALA A 286 -1.26 -16.76 -8.30
N LEU A 287 -2.12 -15.77 -8.64
CA LEU A 287 -3.45 -15.63 -8.04
C LEU A 287 -4.39 -16.79 -8.41
N ILE A 288 -4.39 -17.21 -9.67
CA ILE A 288 -5.18 -18.36 -10.14
C ILE A 288 -4.72 -19.64 -9.43
N THR A 289 -3.41 -19.84 -9.30
CA THR A 289 -2.83 -20.94 -8.53
C THR A 289 -3.24 -20.88 -7.06
N GLY A 290 -3.22 -19.69 -6.46
CA GLY A 290 -3.72 -19.47 -5.10
C GLY A 290 -5.19 -19.83 -4.95
N CYS A 291 -6.05 -19.44 -5.91
CA CYS A 291 -7.47 -19.81 -5.93
C CYS A 291 -7.65 -21.33 -6.01
N ALA A 292 -6.87 -22.02 -6.84
CA ALA A 292 -6.92 -23.48 -6.94
C ALA A 292 -6.54 -24.16 -5.62
N PHE A 293 -5.50 -23.68 -4.95
CA PHE A 293 -5.11 -24.20 -3.64
C PHE A 293 -6.14 -23.92 -2.55
N PHE A 294 -6.76 -22.73 -2.52
CA PHE A 294 -7.86 -22.45 -1.59
C PHE A 294 -9.06 -23.38 -1.83
N ALA A 295 -9.42 -23.61 -3.09
CA ALA A 295 -10.50 -24.55 -3.44
C ALA A 295 -10.16 -25.99 -2.99
N LEU A 296 -8.91 -26.41 -3.19
CA LEU A 296 -8.42 -27.72 -2.78
C LEU A 296 -8.48 -27.90 -1.25
N ALA A 297 -8.09 -26.89 -0.48
CA ALA A 297 -8.07 -26.96 0.98
C ALA A 297 -9.46 -27.20 1.60
N GLN A 298 -10.55 -26.79 0.95
CA GLN A 298 -11.91 -26.82 1.49
C GLN A 298 -12.42 -28.22 1.86
N ARG A 299 -12.10 -29.24 1.08
CA ARG A 299 -12.64 -30.59 1.22
C ARG A 299 -11.57 -31.66 1.46
N SER A 300 -10.38 -31.24 1.77
CA SER A 300 -9.23 -32.11 1.94
C SER A 300 -9.07 -32.59 3.38
N PRO A 301 -8.53 -33.80 3.62
CA PRO A 301 -8.11 -34.23 4.94
C PRO A 301 -7.01 -33.29 5.48
N LEU A 302 -6.81 -33.30 6.80
CA LEU A 302 -6.00 -32.33 7.54
C LEU A 302 -4.63 -32.02 6.90
N VAL A 303 -3.87 -33.04 6.56
CA VAL A 303 -2.51 -32.87 5.99
C VAL A 303 -2.56 -32.19 4.64
N LEU A 304 -3.48 -32.62 3.75
CA LEU A 304 -3.63 -32.03 2.43
C LEU A 304 -4.24 -30.61 2.51
N ALA A 305 -5.18 -30.39 3.44
CA ALA A 305 -5.75 -29.06 3.70
C ALA A 305 -4.67 -28.07 4.16
N LEU A 306 -3.75 -28.52 5.04
CA LEU A 306 -2.62 -27.69 5.49
C LEU A 306 -1.63 -27.39 4.36
N ALA A 307 -1.25 -28.40 3.57
CA ALA A 307 -0.38 -28.23 2.43
C ALA A 307 -1.00 -27.27 1.38
N ALA A 308 -2.29 -27.44 1.09
CA ALA A 308 -3.02 -26.59 0.17
C ALA A 308 -3.17 -25.15 0.70
N ALA A 309 -3.54 -24.96 1.97
CA ALA A 309 -3.62 -23.61 2.57
C ALA A 309 -2.27 -22.91 2.57
N THR A 310 -1.18 -23.62 2.87
CA THR A 310 0.18 -23.10 2.77
C THR A 310 0.52 -22.74 1.33
N GLY A 311 0.24 -23.61 0.36
CA GLY A 311 0.41 -23.33 -1.07
C GLY A 311 -0.37 -22.11 -1.54
N ALA A 312 -1.61 -21.93 -1.06
CA ALA A 312 -2.43 -20.76 -1.34
C ALA A 312 -1.77 -19.47 -0.82
N VAL A 313 -1.27 -19.48 0.42
CA VAL A 313 -0.58 -18.33 1.01
C VAL A 313 0.71 -18.03 0.26
N LEU A 314 1.53 -19.03 -0.08
CA LEU A 314 2.76 -18.85 -0.85
C LEU A 314 2.49 -18.23 -2.23
N ALA A 315 1.51 -18.75 -2.96
CA ALA A 315 1.14 -18.26 -4.28
C ALA A 315 0.59 -16.83 -4.23
N THR A 316 -0.31 -16.55 -3.27
CA THR A 316 -0.90 -15.21 -3.10
C THR A 316 0.13 -14.18 -2.64
N THR A 317 1.07 -14.57 -1.76
CA THR A 317 2.18 -13.71 -1.32
C THR A 317 3.15 -13.41 -2.46
N LEU A 318 3.44 -14.39 -3.30
CA LEU A 318 4.24 -14.18 -4.51
C LEU A 318 3.55 -13.18 -5.44
N ALA A 319 2.25 -13.36 -5.68
CA ALA A 319 1.44 -12.44 -6.47
C ALA A 319 1.46 -11.02 -5.90
N GLU A 320 1.32 -10.85 -4.59
CA GLU A 320 1.39 -9.57 -3.89
C GLU A 320 2.68 -8.81 -4.20
N ASN A 321 3.82 -9.48 -4.06
CA ASN A 321 5.13 -8.87 -4.29
C ASN A 321 5.35 -8.49 -5.75
N ILE A 322 4.96 -9.36 -6.68
CA ILE A 322 5.06 -9.15 -8.13
C ILE A 322 4.15 -7.98 -8.54
N HIS A 323 2.89 -8.02 -8.10
CA HIS A 323 1.89 -6.99 -8.40
C HIS A 323 2.31 -5.60 -7.90
N ALA A 324 2.80 -5.51 -6.66
CA ALA A 324 3.27 -4.25 -6.10
C ALA A 324 4.40 -3.61 -6.92
N ALA A 325 5.37 -4.42 -7.40
CA ALA A 325 6.46 -3.93 -8.22
C ALA A 325 5.98 -3.49 -9.62
N ALA A 326 5.14 -4.31 -10.27
CA ALA A 326 4.64 -4.05 -11.61
C ALA A 326 3.63 -2.88 -11.66
N GLY A 327 2.66 -2.86 -10.75
CA GLY A 327 1.58 -1.86 -10.74
C GLY A 327 2.10 -0.43 -10.62
N TRP A 328 3.01 -0.17 -9.68
CA TRP A 328 3.61 1.16 -9.54
C TRP A 328 4.53 1.54 -10.71
N LYS A 329 5.24 0.59 -11.31
CA LYS A 329 6.06 0.86 -12.51
C LYS A 329 5.20 1.25 -13.70
N LEU A 330 4.11 0.53 -13.93
CA LEU A 330 3.20 0.80 -15.03
C LEU A 330 2.40 2.10 -14.82
N SER A 331 1.91 2.35 -13.59
CA SER A 331 1.20 3.60 -13.29
C SER A 331 2.07 4.82 -13.52
N ASP A 332 3.35 4.75 -13.20
CA ASP A 332 4.32 5.79 -13.46
C ASP A 332 4.57 6.01 -14.96
N ALA A 333 4.75 4.93 -15.72
CA ALA A 333 4.95 4.98 -17.17
C ALA A 333 3.71 5.51 -17.93
N LEU A 334 2.50 5.29 -17.38
CA LEU A 334 1.24 5.79 -17.94
C LEU A 334 0.94 7.25 -17.57
N SER A 335 1.71 7.84 -16.67
CA SER A 335 1.49 9.20 -16.15
C SER A 335 2.14 10.24 -17.06
N PRO A 336 1.38 11.23 -17.59
CA PRO A 336 1.95 12.30 -18.40
C PRO A 336 2.92 13.19 -17.60
N PRO A 337 3.97 13.73 -18.23
CA PRO A 337 4.80 14.77 -17.63
C PRO A 337 3.95 15.95 -17.17
N GLY A 338 4.23 16.52 -15.98
CA GLY A 338 3.48 17.64 -15.40
C GLY A 338 2.12 17.29 -14.77
N ALA A 339 1.68 16.02 -14.83
CA ALA A 339 0.47 15.53 -14.15
C ALA A 339 0.73 14.24 -13.34
N ARG A 340 1.99 13.92 -13.10
CA ARG A 340 2.42 12.63 -12.51
C ARG A 340 1.84 12.39 -11.13
N ALA A 341 1.87 13.38 -10.25
CA ALA A 341 1.35 13.22 -8.89
C ALA A 341 -0.16 12.96 -8.89
N ARG A 342 -0.93 13.62 -9.76
CA ARG A 342 -2.38 13.36 -9.95
C ARG A 342 -2.67 11.95 -10.44
N TYR A 343 -1.93 11.47 -11.44
CA TYR A 343 -2.12 10.13 -11.99
C TYR A 343 -1.76 9.05 -10.96
N LEU A 344 -0.64 9.20 -10.25
CA LEU A 344 -0.28 8.29 -9.15
C LEU A 344 -1.27 8.39 -7.98
N GLY A 345 -1.82 9.58 -7.71
CA GLY A 345 -2.92 9.76 -6.76
C GLY A 345 -4.17 9.00 -7.16
N ALA A 346 -4.62 9.14 -8.43
CA ALA A 346 -5.76 8.39 -8.95
C ALA A 346 -5.52 6.87 -8.95
N PHE A 347 -4.30 6.42 -9.27
CA PHE A 347 -3.94 5.00 -9.16
C PHE A 347 -4.05 4.49 -7.73
N SER A 348 -3.60 5.26 -6.73
CA SER A 348 -3.71 4.87 -5.33
C SER A 348 -5.15 4.84 -4.81
N MET A 349 -6.08 5.58 -5.44
CA MET A 349 -7.52 5.47 -5.15
C MET A 349 -8.06 4.08 -5.54
N GLY A 350 -7.61 3.50 -6.66
CA GLY A 350 -7.96 2.14 -7.04
C GLY A 350 -7.54 1.12 -5.97
N LEU A 351 -6.33 1.26 -5.43
CA LEU A 351 -5.84 0.42 -4.33
C LEU A 351 -6.63 0.65 -3.02
N SER A 352 -7.01 1.90 -2.74
CA SER A 352 -7.82 2.22 -1.56
C SER A 352 -9.27 1.75 -1.70
N GLY A 353 -9.85 1.88 -2.89
CA GLY A 353 -11.20 1.39 -3.22
C GLY A 353 -11.31 -0.13 -3.04
N GLN A 354 -10.28 -0.87 -3.46
CA GLN A 354 -10.21 -2.31 -3.25
C GLN A 354 -10.25 -2.67 -1.75
N ARG A 355 -9.57 -1.93 -0.88
CA ARG A 355 -9.59 -2.17 0.58
C ARG A 355 -10.95 -1.91 1.23
N ILE A 356 -11.80 -1.10 0.60
CA ILE A 356 -13.17 -0.84 1.06
C ILE A 356 -14.13 -1.89 0.50
N ILE A 357 -14.07 -2.13 -0.82
CA ILE A 357 -14.99 -3.02 -1.52
C ILE A 357 -14.60 -4.50 -1.34
N GLY A 358 -13.30 -4.79 -1.27
CA GLY A 358 -12.75 -6.14 -1.23
C GLY A 358 -13.32 -7.01 -0.11
N PRO A 359 -13.33 -6.59 1.16
CA PRO A 359 -13.91 -7.39 2.24
C PRO A 359 -15.39 -7.71 2.02
N VAL A 360 -16.19 -6.75 1.57
CA VAL A 360 -17.61 -6.95 1.25
C VAL A 360 -17.75 -7.95 0.11
N LEU A 361 -17.01 -7.75 -0.98
CA LEU A 361 -17.05 -8.64 -2.14
C LEU A 361 -16.61 -10.06 -1.78
N LEU A 362 -15.46 -10.22 -1.13
CA LEU A 362 -14.88 -11.53 -0.86
C LEU A 362 -15.62 -12.27 0.26
N VAL A 363 -15.93 -11.59 1.36
CA VAL A 363 -16.50 -12.23 2.55
C VAL A 363 -18.02 -12.33 2.47
N THR A 364 -18.71 -11.27 2.00
CA THR A 364 -20.18 -11.24 2.02
C THR A 364 -20.78 -11.88 0.75
N VAL A 365 -20.14 -11.67 -0.42
CA VAL A 365 -20.69 -12.13 -1.70
C VAL A 365 -20.09 -13.47 -2.13
N LEU A 366 -18.76 -13.61 -2.10
CA LEU A 366 -18.09 -14.77 -2.67
C LEU A 366 -17.95 -15.93 -1.67
N LEU A 367 -17.64 -15.68 -0.41
CA LEU A 367 -17.45 -16.73 0.59
C LEU A 367 -18.65 -17.69 0.73
N PRO A 368 -19.93 -17.23 0.66
CA PRO A 368 -21.09 -18.12 0.66
C PRO A 368 -21.12 -19.11 -0.50
N LEU A 369 -20.52 -18.80 -1.65
CA LEU A 369 -20.43 -19.67 -2.82
C LEU A 369 -19.48 -20.87 -2.60
N GLY A 370 -18.76 -20.89 -1.48
CA GLY A 370 -17.81 -21.97 -1.18
C GLY A 370 -16.71 -22.07 -2.22
N GLY A 371 -16.43 -23.28 -2.70
CA GLY A 371 -15.38 -23.53 -3.72
C GLY A 371 -15.59 -22.79 -5.04
N TRP A 372 -16.83 -22.49 -5.42
CA TRP A 372 -17.16 -21.73 -6.62
C TRP A 372 -16.64 -20.29 -6.58
N ALA A 373 -16.46 -19.70 -5.38
CA ALA A 373 -15.86 -18.39 -5.23
C ALA A 373 -14.51 -18.27 -5.96
N TRP A 374 -13.70 -19.30 -5.85
CA TRP A 374 -12.38 -19.34 -6.48
C TRP A 374 -12.46 -19.51 -8.01
N GLY A 375 -13.49 -20.25 -8.48
CA GLY A 375 -13.81 -20.36 -9.90
C GLY A 375 -14.25 -19.05 -10.53
N VAL A 376 -14.86 -18.13 -9.78
CA VAL A 376 -15.23 -16.76 -10.22
C VAL A 376 -14.02 -15.84 -10.19
N LEU A 377 -13.19 -15.91 -9.15
CA LEU A 377 -12.02 -15.03 -9.00
C LEU A 377 -10.93 -15.31 -10.04
N ALA A 378 -10.69 -16.57 -10.38
CA ALA A 378 -9.64 -16.96 -11.31
C ALA A 378 -9.75 -16.29 -12.70
N PRO A 379 -10.90 -16.37 -13.41
CA PRO A 379 -11.06 -15.67 -14.68
C PRO A 379 -11.07 -14.14 -14.52
N LEU A 380 -11.57 -13.61 -13.40
CA LEU A 380 -11.54 -12.19 -13.11
C LEU A 380 -10.09 -11.66 -13.04
N PHE A 381 -9.17 -12.40 -12.41
CA PHE A 381 -7.75 -12.06 -12.39
C PHE A 381 -7.11 -12.15 -13.79
N ALA A 382 -7.43 -13.17 -14.57
CA ALA A 382 -6.92 -13.32 -15.93
C ALA A 382 -7.36 -12.15 -16.84
N ILE A 383 -8.65 -11.81 -16.81
CA ILE A 383 -9.21 -10.69 -17.56
C ILE A 383 -8.57 -9.36 -17.15
N SER A 384 -8.46 -9.14 -15.85
CA SER A 384 -7.84 -7.93 -15.30
C SER A 384 -6.37 -7.78 -15.70
N ALA A 385 -5.60 -8.87 -15.70
CA ALA A 385 -4.23 -8.87 -16.21
C ALA A 385 -4.16 -8.52 -17.69
N GLY A 386 -5.04 -9.10 -18.51
CA GLY A 386 -5.17 -8.77 -19.94
C GLY A 386 -5.42 -7.28 -20.18
N ILE A 387 -6.34 -6.67 -19.41
CA ILE A 387 -6.65 -5.24 -19.47
C ILE A 387 -5.43 -4.40 -19.10
N VAL A 388 -4.74 -4.73 -17.99
CA VAL A 388 -3.54 -4.01 -17.53
C VAL A 388 -2.43 -4.08 -18.57
N VAL A 389 -2.17 -5.26 -19.15
CA VAL A 389 -1.14 -5.45 -20.19
C VAL A 389 -1.48 -4.69 -21.45
N HIS A 390 -2.74 -4.75 -21.92
CA HIS A 390 -3.19 -4.01 -23.11
C HIS A 390 -3.03 -2.49 -22.94
N ALA A 391 -3.44 -1.95 -21.80
CA ALA A 391 -3.28 -0.53 -21.49
C ALA A 391 -1.79 -0.11 -21.44
N GLY A 392 -0.93 -0.95 -20.83
CA GLY A 392 0.49 -0.69 -20.72
C GLY A 392 1.22 -0.73 -22.07
N ARG A 393 0.95 -1.68 -22.95
CA ARG A 393 1.55 -1.79 -24.28
C ARG A 393 1.28 -0.55 -25.15
N LYS A 394 0.04 -0.09 -25.18
CA LYS A 394 -0.32 1.13 -25.94
C LYS A 394 0.37 2.40 -25.46
N ALA A 395 0.75 2.46 -24.20
CA ALA A 395 1.54 3.57 -23.67
C ALA A 395 2.99 3.54 -24.18
N THR A 396 3.59 2.35 -24.22
CA THR A 396 4.96 2.17 -24.74
C THR A 396 5.09 2.54 -26.21
N GLU A 397 4.13 2.13 -27.04
CA GLU A 397 4.07 2.47 -28.45
C GLU A 397 4.00 3.99 -28.69
N ARG A 398 3.19 4.71 -27.91
CA ARG A 398 3.08 6.17 -28.00
C ARG A 398 4.36 6.89 -27.61
N MET A 399 5.07 6.41 -26.59
CA MET A 399 6.37 7.00 -26.19
C MET A 399 7.44 6.76 -27.27
N GLY A 400 7.46 5.60 -27.91
CA GLY A 400 8.34 5.30 -29.05
C GLY A 400 8.06 6.23 -30.23
N GLN A 401 6.80 6.48 -30.58
CA GLN A 401 6.41 7.38 -31.68
C GLN A 401 6.74 8.86 -31.41
N LEU A 402 6.74 9.29 -30.15
CA LEU A 402 7.14 10.66 -29.79
C LEU A 402 8.66 10.84 -29.86
N SER A 403 9.45 9.83 -29.49
CA SER A 403 10.92 9.91 -29.60
C SER A 403 11.40 9.93 -31.06
N THR A 404 10.71 9.23 -31.97
CA THR A 404 11.04 9.24 -33.40
C THR A 404 10.58 10.51 -34.15
N ARG A 405 9.73 11.35 -33.56
CA ARG A 405 9.31 12.63 -34.16
C ARG A 405 10.19 13.81 -33.72
N THR A 406 11.04 13.62 -32.73
CA THR A 406 11.98 14.64 -32.20
C THR A 406 13.42 14.45 -32.65
N THR A 407 13.70 13.37 -33.39
CA THR A 407 14.93 13.14 -34.16
C THR A 407 14.70 13.48 -35.63
#